data_d56d879234bea5f3ee33498219abe8cc
#
_entry.id   d56d879234bea5f3ee33498219abe8cc
#
_cell.length_a   1.000
_cell.length_b   1.000
_cell.length_c   1.000
_cell.angle_alpha   90.00
_cell.angle_beta   90.00
_cell.angle_gamma   90.00
#
_symmetry.space_group_name_H-M   'P 1'
#
loop_
_entity.id
_entity.type
_entity.pdbx_description
1 polymer ?
#
loop_
_entity_poly.entity_id
_entity_poly.type
_entity_poly.pdbx_seq_one_letter_code
_entity_poly.pdbx_strand_id
1 'polypeptide(L)'
;MNFYILTLFPDMVMNGLKSSITGRAISKGIINAEAVDIRDYTLDRDRRVDDYPYGGGAGMLMEAQPVYDAYKAVIGMMKNVENIDYKNCRRPRVVYMTPKGKTFDQKMAQELAGEESLIFLCGHYEGIDERVIDEIVTDRVSIGDYVLTGGELPAMVMID
;
A
#
# COMPACT_ATOMS: atom_id res chain seq x y z
N MET A 1 -16.38 0.42 1.39
CA MET A 1 -14.96 0.35 1.80
C MET A 1 -14.07 0.62 0.61
N ASN A 2 -13.05 1.46 0.76
CA ASN A 2 -12.14 1.83 -0.32
C ASN A 2 -10.73 1.30 -0.02
N PHE A 3 -10.09 0.70 -1.02
CA PHE A 3 -8.71 0.22 -0.95
C PHE A 3 -7.85 1.00 -1.93
N TYR A 4 -6.78 1.60 -1.43
CA TYR A 4 -5.75 2.26 -2.25
C TYR A 4 -4.46 1.47 -2.10
N ILE A 5 -3.87 1.04 -3.20
CA ILE A 5 -2.70 0.16 -3.18
C ILE A 5 -1.53 0.87 -3.87
N LEU A 6 -0.57 1.34 -3.08
CA LEU A 6 0.69 1.90 -3.56
C LEU A 6 1.61 0.76 -3.96
N THR A 7 1.94 0.64 -5.23
CA THR A 7 2.64 -0.52 -5.80
C THR A 7 3.50 -0.14 -7.01
N LEU A 8 4.43 -0.99 -7.38
CA LEU A 8 5.16 -0.91 -8.65
C LEU A 8 4.49 -1.73 -9.77
N PHE A 9 3.45 -2.52 -9.44
CA PHE A 9 2.78 -3.45 -10.37
C PHE A 9 1.26 -3.34 -10.27
N PRO A 10 0.67 -2.18 -10.65
CA PRO A 10 -0.78 -1.96 -10.53
C PRO A 10 -1.61 -2.99 -11.29
N ASP A 11 -1.18 -3.41 -12.48
CA ASP A 11 -1.92 -4.41 -13.27
C ASP A 11 -1.97 -5.78 -12.58
N MET A 12 -0.90 -6.20 -11.91
CA MET A 12 -0.86 -7.45 -11.13
C MET A 12 -1.95 -7.45 -10.05
N VAL A 13 -2.03 -6.36 -9.30
CA VAL A 13 -3.02 -6.21 -8.23
C VAL A 13 -4.43 -6.15 -8.79
N MET A 14 -4.67 -5.28 -9.76
CA MET A 14 -6.02 -5.04 -10.28
C MET A 14 -6.57 -6.23 -11.05
N ASN A 15 -5.75 -6.96 -11.80
CA ASN A 15 -6.19 -8.19 -12.49
C ASN A 15 -6.57 -9.29 -11.48
N GLY A 16 -5.84 -9.42 -10.38
CA GLY A 16 -6.17 -10.33 -9.29
C GLY A 16 -7.49 -9.95 -8.61
N LEU A 17 -7.62 -8.72 -8.17
CA LEU A 17 -8.80 -8.24 -7.44
C LEU A 17 -10.08 -8.19 -8.29
N LYS A 18 -9.97 -7.97 -9.60
CA LYS A 18 -11.13 -8.00 -10.52
C LYS A 18 -11.66 -9.39 -10.83
N SER A 19 -11.07 -10.42 -10.26
CA SER A 19 -11.46 -11.81 -10.48
C SER A 19 -12.38 -12.30 -9.35
N SER A 20 -13.19 -13.36 -9.65
CA SER A 20 -13.98 -14.12 -8.67
C SER A 20 -14.91 -13.26 -7.79
N ILE A 21 -14.88 -13.46 -6.50
CA ILE A 21 -15.79 -12.84 -5.51
C ILE A 21 -15.44 -11.35 -5.32
N THR A 22 -14.16 -11.03 -5.18
CA THR A 22 -13.70 -9.66 -5.05
C THR A 22 -14.05 -8.82 -6.29
N GLY A 23 -13.90 -9.38 -7.50
CA GLY A 23 -14.31 -8.72 -8.74
C GLY A 23 -15.81 -8.45 -8.81
N ARG A 24 -16.65 -9.35 -8.28
CA ARG A 24 -18.10 -9.12 -8.17
C ARG A 24 -18.44 -8.04 -7.15
N ALA A 25 -17.71 -7.98 -6.04
CA ALA A 25 -17.89 -6.94 -5.04
C ALA A 25 -17.52 -5.55 -5.59
N ILE A 26 -16.42 -5.46 -6.36
CA ILE A 26 -16.02 -4.23 -7.06
C ILE A 26 -17.08 -3.81 -8.09
N SER A 27 -17.55 -4.73 -8.94
CA SER A 27 -18.55 -4.40 -9.96
C SER A 27 -19.89 -3.99 -9.40
N LYS A 28 -20.23 -4.40 -8.18
CA LYS A 28 -21.43 -3.98 -7.45
C LYS A 28 -21.23 -2.72 -6.60
N GLY A 29 -20.03 -2.15 -6.57
CA GLY A 29 -19.72 -0.98 -5.75
C GLY A 29 -19.73 -1.23 -4.23
N ILE A 30 -19.65 -2.50 -3.80
CA ILE A 30 -19.58 -2.87 -2.37
C ILE A 30 -18.20 -2.49 -1.83
N ILE A 31 -17.14 -2.72 -2.63
CA ILE A 31 -15.78 -2.26 -2.39
C ILE A 31 -15.28 -1.51 -3.61
N ASN A 32 -14.38 -0.56 -3.40
CA ASN A 32 -13.60 0.08 -4.44
C ASN A 32 -12.13 -0.25 -4.24
N ALA A 33 -11.41 -0.51 -5.31
CA ALA A 33 -9.97 -0.74 -5.27
C ALA A 33 -9.28 0.08 -6.36
N GLU A 34 -8.23 0.78 -5.99
CA GLU A 34 -7.42 1.59 -6.88
C GLU A 34 -5.94 1.32 -6.62
N ALA A 35 -5.24 0.84 -7.62
CA ALA A 35 -3.79 0.63 -7.56
C ALA A 35 -3.08 1.84 -8.18
N VAL A 36 -2.16 2.43 -7.42
CA VAL A 36 -1.42 3.63 -7.77
C VAL A 36 0.04 3.25 -8.02
N ASP A 37 0.52 3.48 -9.24
CA ASP A 37 1.92 3.24 -9.61
C ASP A 37 2.82 4.28 -8.95
N ILE A 38 3.68 3.84 -8.03
CA ILE A 38 4.64 4.70 -7.34
C ILE A 38 5.61 5.35 -8.35
N ARG A 39 5.88 4.71 -9.50
CA ARG A 39 6.75 5.26 -10.57
C ARG A 39 6.20 6.52 -11.21
N ASP A 40 4.90 6.78 -11.13
CA ASP A 40 4.31 8.00 -11.66
C ASP A 40 4.68 9.25 -10.83
N TYR A 41 5.25 9.06 -9.66
CA TYR A 41 5.58 10.11 -8.69
C TYR A 41 7.09 10.33 -8.50
N THR A 42 7.94 9.59 -9.21
CA THR A 42 9.38 9.84 -9.17
C THR A 42 9.75 11.07 -9.99
N LEU A 43 10.79 11.77 -9.55
CA LEU A 43 11.39 12.90 -10.28
C LEU A 43 12.48 12.43 -11.27
N ASP A 44 12.84 11.15 -11.23
CA ASP A 44 13.81 10.55 -12.14
C ASP A 44 13.23 10.38 -13.56
N ARG A 45 14.00 10.76 -14.59
CA ARG A 45 13.57 10.70 -16.00
C ARG A 45 13.34 9.28 -16.50
N ASP A 46 14.09 8.32 -15.96
CA ASP A 46 13.97 6.90 -16.32
C ASP A 46 12.96 6.16 -15.44
N ARG A 47 12.17 6.91 -14.65
CA ARG A 47 11.15 6.39 -13.74
C ARG A 47 11.72 5.44 -12.68
N ARG A 48 12.96 5.64 -12.27
CA ARG A 48 13.55 4.90 -11.16
C ARG A 48 12.93 5.32 -9.85
N VAL A 49 12.80 4.34 -8.96
CA VAL A 49 12.21 4.51 -7.63
C VAL A 49 13.08 3.90 -6.54
N ASP A 50 14.28 3.46 -6.90
CA ASP A 50 15.19 2.71 -6.04
C ASP A 50 16.61 3.27 -6.10
N ASP A 51 17.29 3.26 -4.95
CA ASP A 51 18.68 3.71 -4.80
C ASP A 51 19.41 2.79 -3.80
N TYR A 52 20.72 2.92 -3.75
CA TYR A 52 21.55 2.19 -2.81
C TYR A 52 21.26 2.59 -1.37
N PRO A 53 21.31 1.61 -0.40
CA PRO A 53 21.08 1.94 0.99
C PRO A 53 22.15 2.88 1.54
N TYR A 54 21.74 3.86 2.34
CA TYR A 54 22.66 4.76 3.06
C TYR A 54 23.63 3.94 3.94
N GLY A 55 24.93 4.20 3.79
CA GLY A 55 25.97 3.48 4.54
C GLY A 55 26.46 2.21 3.87
N GLY A 56 26.00 1.90 2.66
CA GLY A 56 26.42 0.73 1.88
C GLY A 56 25.68 -0.53 2.30
N GLY A 57 25.79 -1.56 1.47
CA GLY A 57 25.13 -2.85 1.64
C GLY A 57 24.77 -3.44 0.28
N ALA A 58 24.38 -4.71 0.25
CA ALA A 58 23.89 -5.35 -0.95
C ALA A 58 22.41 -5.00 -1.18
N GLY A 59 22.03 -4.85 -2.44
CA GLY A 59 20.65 -4.59 -2.83
C GLY A 59 20.29 -3.11 -2.96
N MET A 60 19.02 -2.85 -3.24
CA MET A 60 18.46 -1.53 -3.47
C MET A 60 17.30 -1.30 -2.50
N LEU A 61 16.99 -0.06 -2.19
CA LEU A 61 15.83 0.36 -1.41
C LEU A 61 14.95 1.27 -2.25
N MET A 62 13.64 1.17 -2.06
CA MET A 62 12.72 2.15 -2.63
C MET A 62 12.93 3.52 -1.96
N GLU A 63 13.05 4.54 -2.80
CA GLU A 63 13.27 5.92 -2.35
C GLU A 63 12.06 6.50 -1.61
N ALA A 64 12.34 7.36 -0.62
CA ALA A 64 11.30 7.99 0.18
C ALA A 64 10.41 8.95 -0.64
N GLN A 65 11.00 9.71 -1.58
CA GLN A 65 10.29 10.76 -2.31
C GLN A 65 9.11 10.21 -3.14
N PRO A 66 9.29 9.23 -4.07
CA PRO A 66 8.17 8.74 -4.88
C PRO A 66 7.09 8.07 -4.04
N VAL A 67 7.46 7.34 -2.99
CA VAL A 67 6.50 6.72 -2.05
C VAL A 67 5.68 7.77 -1.32
N TYR A 68 6.32 8.82 -0.80
CA TYR A 68 5.65 9.90 -0.09
C TYR A 68 4.71 10.70 -0.99
N ASP A 69 5.14 11.02 -2.22
CA ASP A 69 4.33 11.78 -3.16
C ASP A 69 3.13 10.97 -3.67
N ALA A 70 3.31 9.66 -3.91
CA ALA A 70 2.19 8.75 -4.20
C ALA A 70 1.19 8.69 -3.04
N TYR A 71 1.67 8.59 -1.79
CA TYR A 71 0.82 8.65 -0.61
C TYR A 71 0.03 9.97 -0.54
N LYS A 72 0.67 11.12 -0.76
CA LYS A 72 -0.03 12.42 -0.78
C LYS A 72 -1.11 12.50 -1.85
N ALA A 73 -0.84 11.93 -3.02
CA ALA A 73 -1.83 11.86 -4.10
C ALA A 73 -3.06 11.05 -3.67
N VAL A 74 -2.87 9.89 -3.05
CA VAL A 74 -3.97 9.08 -2.49
C VAL A 74 -4.76 9.85 -1.44
N ILE A 75 -4.10 10.55 -0.52
CA ILE A 75 -4.77 11.42 0.46
C ILE A 75 -5.61 12.50 -0.25
N GLY A 76 -5.11 13.05 -1.36
CA GLY A 76 -5.87 13.99 -2.20
C GLY A 76 -7.11 13.36 -2.84
N MET A 77 -6.99 12.14 -3.36
CA MET A 77 -8.11 11.37 -3.92
C MET A 77 -9.18 11.09 -2.86
N MET A 78 -8.79 10.63 -1.68
CA MET A 78 -9.70 10.37 -0.55
C MET A 78 -10.49 11.62 -0.16
N LYS A 79 -9.84 12.80 -0.10
CA LYS A 79 -10.51 14.07 0.20
C LYS A 79 -11.62 14.42 -0.77
N ASN A 80 -11.41 14.16 -2.05
CA ASN A 80 -12.37 14.46 -3.10
C ASN A 80 -13.58 13.51 -3.10
N VAL A 81 -13.39 12.26 -2.65
CA VAL A 81 -14.43 11.23 -2.63
C VAL A 81 -15.29 11.30 -1.37
N GLU A 82 -14.69 11.61 -0.23
CA GLU A 82 -15.32 11.41 1.08
C GLU A 82 -15.80 12.70 1.76
N ASN A 83 -15.59 13.89 1.17
CA ASN A 83 -15.89 15.21 1.79
C ASN A 83 -15.33 15.33 3.23
N ILE A 84 -14.19 14.69 3.49
CA ILE A 84 -13.67 14.53 4.83
C ILE A 84 -13.13 15.87 5.36
N ASP A 85 -13.66 16.34 6.48
CA ASP A 85 -13.08 17.44 7.26
C ASP A 85 -11.85 16.96 8.06
N TYR A 86 -10.67 17.06 7.46
CA TYR A 86 -9.40 16.61 8.06
C TYR A 86 -9.00 17.33 9.35
N LYS A 87 -9.70 18.37 9.76
CA LYS A 87 -9.47 19.01 11.06
C LYS A 87 -9.94 18.14 12.23
N ASN A 88 -10.87 17.21 11.96
CA ASN A 88 -11.46 16.33 12.96
C ASN A 88 -11.37 14.84 12.63
N CYS A 89 -10.77 14.43 11.50
CA CYS A 89 -10.68 13.04 11.08
C CYS A 89 -9.40 12.34 11.51
N ARG A 90 -9.56 11.10 11.91
CA ARG A 90 -8.46 10.16 12.16
C ARG A 90 -7.66 9.98 10.86
N ARG A 91 -6.32 10.04 10.98
CA ARG A 91 -5.41 9.73 9.87
C ARG A 91 -5.77 8.35 9.29
N PRO A 92 -5.87 8.18 7.95
CA PRO A 92 -6.17 6.89 7.36
C PRO A 92 -5.11 5.86 7.73
N ARG A 93 -5.52 4.60 7.90
CA ARG A 93 -4.57 3.52 8.18
C ARG A 93 -3.77 3.20 6.93
N VAL A 94 -2.45 3.14 7.09
CA VAL A 94 -1.48 2.75 6.07
C VAL A 94 -0.82 1.46 6.50
N VAL A 95 -1.13 0.39 5.78
CA VAL A 95 -0.66 -0.97 6.05
C VAL A 95 0.53 -1.27 5.16
N TYR A 96 1.72 -1.38 5.76
CA TYR A 96 2.94 -1.77 5.06
C TYR A 96 3.13 -3.28 5.14
N MET A 97 3.22 -3.91 3.96
CA MET A 97 3.44 -5.35 3.82
C MET A 97 4.92 -5.67 4.04
N THR A 98 5.25 -6.32 5.14
CA THR A 98 6.64 -6.65 5.52
C THR A 98 6.70 -7.94 6.32
N PRO A 99 7.71 -8.83 6.06
CA PRO A 99 7.89 -10.05 6.85
C PRO A 99 8.16 -9.80 8.34
N LYS A 100 8.64 -8.60 8.68
CA LYS A 100 8.93 -8.17 10.06
C LYS A 100 7.72 -7.62 10.81
N GLY A 101 6.55 -7.56 10.14
CA GLY A 101 5.32 -7.03 10.72
C GLY A 101 4.61 -8.00 11.66
N LYS A 102 3.56 -7.50 12.32
CA LYS A 102 2.64 -8.34 13.09
C LYS A 102 1.94 -9.33 12.15
N THR A 103 1.83 -10.59 12.56
CA THR A 103 1.15 -11.60 11.75
C THR A 103 -0.33 -11.27 11.58
N PHE A 104 -0.80 -11.27 10.34
CA PHE A 104 -2.20 -11.11 9.98
C PHE A 104 -3.02 -12.32 10.46
N ASP A 105 -4.11 -12.04 11.13
CA ASP A 105 -5.07 -13.03 11.62
C ASP A 105 -6.50 -12.55 11.40
N GLN A 106 -7.48 -13.42 11.66
CA GLN A 106 -8.89 -13.11 11.50
C GLN A 106 -9.35 -11.92 12.38
N LYS A 107 -8.74 -11.74 13.55
CA LYS A 107 -9.06 -10.61 14.44
C LYS A 107 -8.63 -9.28 13.81
N MET A 108 -7.43 -9.25 13.23
CA MET A 108 -6.93 -8.06 12.52
C MET A 108 -7.77 -7.80 11.26
N ALA A 109 -8.17 -8.84 10.52
CA ALA A 109 -9.05 -8.70 9.37
C ALA A 109 -10.38 -8.03 9.76
N GLN A 110 -11.02 -8.47 10.85
CA GLN A 110 -12.26 -7.87 11.35
C GLN A 110 -12.06 -6.43 11.83
N GLU A 111 -10.94 -6.12 12.44
CA GLU A 111 -10.59 -4.75 12.85
C GLU A 111 -10.44 -3.82 11.65
N LEU A 112 -9.68 -4.25 10.63
CA LEU A 112 -9.47 -3.48 9.41
C LEU A 112 -10.73 -3.33 8.56
N ALA A 113 -11.60 -4.34 8.56
CA ALA A 113 -12.90 -4.29 7.86
C ALA A 113 -13.86 -3.24 8.44
N GLY A 114 -13.59 -2.71 9.62
CA GLY A 114 -14.33 -1.59 10.23
C GLY A 114 -13.92 -0.20 9.72
N GLU A 115 -12.86 -0.12 8.92
CA GLU A 115 -12.39 1.16 8.35
C GLU A 115 -13.17 1.50 7.06
N GLU A 116 -13.37 2.78 6.80
CA GLU A 116 -13.97 3.24 5.55
C GLU A 116 -13.01 3.13 4.37
N SER A 117 -11.73 3.39 4.63
CA SER A 117 -10.65 3.36 3.64
C SER A 117 -9.36 2.83 4.24
N LEU A 118 -8.63 2.04 3.44
CA LEU A 118 -7.30 1.53 3.77
C LEU A 118 -6.32 1.84 2.66
N ILE A 119 -5.09 2.18 3.04
CA ILE A 119 -3.97 2.32 2.11
C ILE A 119 -3.01 1.16 2.35
N PHE A 120 -2.72 0.36 1.32
CA PHE A 120 -1.69 -0.67 1.33
C PHE A 120 -0.43 -0.15 0.69
N LEU A 121 0.72 -0.34 1.34
CA LEU A 121 2.03 -0.03 0.81
C LEU A 121 2.77 -1.32 0.50
N CYS A 122 2.99 -1.59 -0.79
CA CYS A 122 3.68 -2.75 -1.30
C CYS A 122 5.15 -2.42 -1.54
N GLY A 123 6.04 -2.96 -0.71
CA GLY A 123 7.48 -2.81 -0.87
C GLY A 123 8.06 -3.82 -1.86
N HIS A 124 9.19 -3.44 -2.44
CA HIS A 124 10.03 -4.27 -3.30
C HIS A 124 11.50 -4.12 -2.91
N TYR A 125 12.39 -4.84 -3.61
CA TYR A 125 13.84 -4.86 -3.37
C TYR A 125 14.16 -5.31 -1.93
N GLU A 126 15.09 -4.65 -1.25
CA GLU A 126 15.41 -4.94 0.16
C GLU A 126 14.47 -4.22 1.14
N GLY A 127 13.52 -3.44 0.64
CA GLY A 127 12.55 -2.69 1.41
C GLY A 127 12.37 -1.25 0.93
N ILE A 128 11.82 -0.44 1.79
CA ILE A 128 11.53 0.98 1.55
C ILE A 128 12.35 1.81 2.54
N ASP A 129 12.78 3.00 2.13
CA ASP A 129 13.49 3.94 3.00
C ASP A 129 12.70 4.17 4.31
N GLU A 130 13.34 3.91 5.43
CA GLU A 130 12.69 3.90 6.75
C GLU A 130 12.12 5.28 7.12
N ARG A 131 12.66 6.37 6.57
CA ARG A 131 12.17 7.74 6.84
C ARG A 131 10.72 7.91 6.37
N VAL A 132 10.36 7.39 5.22
CA VAL A 132 8.97 7.46 4.75
C VAL A 132 8.08 6.47 5.47
N ILE A 133 8.59 5.29 5.83
CA ILE A 133 7.86 4.30 6.63
C ILE A 133 7.46 4.92 7.98
N ASP A 134 8.40 5.55 8.68
CA ASP A 134 8.12 6.19 9.99
C ASP A 134 7.13 7.36 9.86
N GLU A 135 7.13 8.06 8.73
CA GLU A 135 6.25 9.20 8.49
C GLU A 135 4.81 8.79 8.18
N ILE A 136 4.59 7.76 7.34
CA ILE A 136 3.25 7.47 6.79
C ILE A 136 2.62 6.18 7.32
N VAL A 137 3.40 5.16 7.70
CA VAL A 137 2.87 3.83 8.05
C VAL A 137 2.27 3.83 9.45
N THR A 138 1.08 3.25 9.57
CA THR A 138 0.41 3.01 10.85
C THR A 138 0.53 1.57 11.31
N ASP A 139 0.60 0.63 10.36
CA ASP A 139 0.58 -0.80 10.63
C ASP A 139 1.64 -1.51 9.77
N ARG A 140 2.54 -2.27 10.41
CA ARG A 140 3.47 -3.18 9.72
C ARG A 140 2.90 -4.59 9.84
N VAL A 141 2.58 -5.23 8.72
CA VAL A 141 1.86 -6.51 8.70
C VAL A 141 2.58 -7.55 7.87
N SER A 142 2.64 -8.78 8.40
CA SER A 142 3.14 -9.99 7.74
C SER A 142 1.99 -10.97 7.54
N ILE A 143 1.93 -11.66 6.40
CA ILE A 143 0.96 -12.73 6.16
C ILE A 143 1.49 -14.13 6.55
N GLY A 144 2.71 -14.23 7.06
CA GLY A 144 3.32 -15.50 7.46
C GLY A 144 4.83 -15.41 7.61
N ASP A 145 5.43 -16.46 8.14
CA ASP A 145 6.87 -16.58 8.37
C ASP A 145 7.61 -17.04 7.09
N TYR A 146 7.58 -16.20 6.07
CA TYR A 146 8.27 -16.39 4.80
C TYR A 146 8.42 -15.06 4.06
N VAL A 147 9.35 -15.02 3.10
CA VAL A 147 9.64 -13.82 2.31
C VAL A 147 9.12 -14.00 0.89
N LEU A 148 8.41 -13.01 0.38
CA LEU A 148 7.97 -12.92 -1.01
C LEU A 148 8.78 -11.84 -1.76
N THR A 149 8.67 -11.83 -3.07
CA THR A 149 9.38 -10.86 -3.94
C THR A 149 8.84 -9.43 -3.84
N GLY A 150 7.61 -9.26 -3.33
CA GLY A 150 6.96 -7.96 -3.17
C GLY A 150 5.73 -8.01 -2.28
N GLY A 151 5.16 -6.85 -2.01
CA GLY A 151 4.01 -6.69 -1.13
C GLY A 151 2.64 -6.91 -1.79
N GLU A 152 2.57 -7.11 -3.10
CA GLU A 152 1.31 -7.18 -3.85
C GLU A 152 0.47 -8.40 -3.47
N LEU A 153 1.07 -9.59 -3.44
CA LEU A 153 0.37 -10.82 -3.04
C LEU A 153 -0.14 -10.72 -1.60
N PRO A 154 0.68 -10.31 -0.61
CA PRO A 154 0.20 -10.05 0.74
C PRO A 154 -0.97 -9.07 0.80
N ALA A 155 -0.90 -7.94 0.08
CA ALA A 155 -1.98 -6.97 0.03
C ALA A 155 -3.28 -7.58 -0.53
N MET A 156 -3.20 -8.35 -1.60
CA MET A 156 -4.36 -9.05 -2.16
C MET A 156 -4.96 -10.08 -1.19
N VAL A 157 -4.13 -10.82 -0.44
CA VAL A 157 -4.60 -11.75 0.61
C VAL A 157 -5.36 -11.01 1.71
N MET A 158 -4.90 -9.81 2.09
CA MET A 158 -5.57 -9.03 3.14
C MET A 158 -6.86 -8.36 2.65
N ILE A 159 -6.97 -8.08 1.35
CA ILE A 159 -8.16 -7.48 0.75
C ILE A 159 -9.28 -8.52 0.55
N ASP A 160 -8.90 -9.78 0.24
CA ASP A 160 -9.83 -10.91 0.08
C ASP A 160 -10.47 -11.32 1.40
#